data_6106fe2945af87294131aec01495925a
#
_entry.id   6106fe2945af87294131aec01495925a
#
_cell.length_a   1.000
_cell.length_b   1.000
_cell.length_c   1.000
_cell.angle_alpha   90.00
_cell.angle_beta   90.00
_cell.angle_gamma   90.00
#
_symmetry.space_group_name_H-M   'P 1'
#
loop_
_entity.id
_entity.type
_entity.pdbx_description
1 polymer ?
#
loop_
_entity_poly.entity_id
_entity_poly.type
_entity_poly.pdbx_seq_one_letter_code
_entity_poly.pdbx_strand_id
1 'polypeptide(L)'
;MRIYFSGIGGVGIGPLAEIALDAGYSVYGSDREPSVMTRSLQNRGVNISFDQSGDFLQTEHKKSPFDWFMYTSALPDDHPELTLAKKLGIKTGKRDELIAKIISDKNLKLIAISGTHGKTTTTGMLVWAFHQLNIPVSYSIGSTIQFGPSGRFDKDSQFFVYECDEFDKNFLHFYPWLSIITSIDYDHPDTYPSKIDYTNAFRQFINQSKHCIIYKDDFDNLNIKDAVLDLIDKNEHKNKINSINLTGDHNRENAYLILTELENMGIQTDKAQLAIESFPGTGRRFEKIADNLYSDYGHHPIEIAATLQMAKELNDRVVLVYQPHQNIRQHEIIDQYTNCMDKADTIYWLPTYLTREDPKLEILTPQALTKNLINKSSLEFAELDNNLWDKIKAERKNGKLVLCMGAGTIDGWLRAKISKD
;
A
#
# COMPACT_ATOMS: atom_id res chain seq x y z
N MET A 1 -16.01 -21.22 11.42
CA MET A 1 -14.97 -21.61 10.47
C MET A 1 -13.63 -21.61 11.21
N ARG A 2 -12.81 -22.66 11.02
CA ARG A 2 -11.45 -22.79 11.58
C ARG A 2 -10.43 -22.56 10.49
N ILE A 3 -9.54 -21.62 10.71
CA ILE A 3 -8.58 -21.17 9.69
C ILE A 3 -7.16 -21.31 10.24
N TYR A 4 -6.28 -21.89 9.43
CA TYR A 4 -4.85 -21.97 9.71
C TYR A 4 -4.09 -20.98 8.83
N PHE A 5 -3.20 -20.19 9.44
CA PHE A 5 -2.38 -19.18 8.75
C PHE A 5 -0.91 -19.57 8.81
N SER A 6 -0.29 -19.82 7.67
CA SER A 6 1.15 -20.02 7.54
C SER A 6 1.86 -18.67 7.32
N GLY A 7 2.83 -18.34 8.18
CA GLY A 7 3.47 -17.02 8.23
C GLY A 7 2.60 -15.97 8.94
N ILE A 8 1.92 -16.36 10.02
CA ILE A 8 0.91 -15.54 10.73
C ILE A 8 1.47 -14.23 11.31
N GLY A 9 2.78 -14.13 11.55
CA GLY A 9 3.45 -12.91 12.02
C GLY A 9 3.84 -11.93 10.92
N GLY A 10 3.66 -12.31 9.65
CA GLY A 10 4.03 -11.46 8.50
C GLY A 10 3.09 -10.27 8.30
N VAL A 11 3.63 -9.18 7.72
CA VAL A 11 2.91 -7.91 7.54
C VAL A 11 1.64 -7.99 6.69
N GLY A 12 1.53 -8.97 5.79
CA GLY A 12 0.34 -9.16 4.96
C GLY A 12 -0.69 -10.13 5.56
N ILE A 13 -0.23 -11.16 6.26
CA ILE A 13 -1.06 -12.24 6.82
C ILE A 13 -1.50 -11.94 8.25
N GLY A 14 -0.64 -11.31 9.06
CA GLY A 14 -0.98 -10.98 10.46
C GLY A 14 -2.25 -10.15 10.60
N PRO A 15 -2.37 -9.01 9.92
CA PRO A 15 -3.61 -8.22 9.96
C PRO A 15 -4.84 -8.99 9.48
N LEU A 16 -4.69 -9.89 8.51
CA LEU A 16 -5.78 -10.76 8.06
C LEU A 16 -6.22 -11.74 9.15
N ALA A 17 -5.26 -12.30 9.91
CA ALA A 17 -5.55 -13.19 11.04
C ALA A 17 -6.28 -12.42 12.16
N GLU A 18 -5.91 -11.16 12.44
CA GLU A 18 -6.63 -10.28 13.39
C GLU A 18 -8.07 -10.02 12.91
N ILE A 19 -8.28 -9.66 11.65
CA ILE A 19 -9.61 -9.46 11.07
C ILE A 19 -10.45 -10.74 11.19
N ALA A 20 -9.88 -11.91 10.89
CA ALA A 20 -10.58 -13.19 10.98
C ALA A 20 -10.97 -13.52 12.44
N LEU A 21 -10.07 -13.26 13.38
CA LEU A 21 -10.32 -13.43 14.81
C LEU A 21 -11.43 -12.51 15.31
N ASP A 22 -11.38 -11.21 14.95
CA ASP A 22 -12.42 -10.22 15.29
C ASP A 22 -13.77 -10.61 14.68
N ALA A 23 -13.77 -11.16 13.47
CA ALA A 23 -14.97 -11.66 12.79
C ALA A 23 -15.54 -12.94 13.42
N GLY A 24 -14.91 -13.47 14.48
CA GLY A 24 -15.38 -14.62 15.25
C GLY A 24 -15.00 -15.97 14.64
N TYR A 25 -13.97 -16.03 13.80
CA TYR A 25 -13.41 -17.30 13.30
C TYR A 25 -12.37 -17.85 14.28
N SER A 26 -12.22 -19.16 14.30
CA SER A 26 -11.18 -19.81 15.11
C SER A 26 -9.87 -19.77 14.34
N VAL A 27 -8.90 -19.01 14.84
CA VAL A 27 -7.61 -18.74 14.19
C VAL A 27 -6.50 -19.58 14.82
N TYR A 28 -5.70 -20.22 13.98
CA TYR A 28 -4.48 -20.96 14.31
C TYR A 28 -3.40 -20.56 13.31
N GLY A 29 -2.13 -20.76 13.63
CA GLY A 29 -1.10 -20.55 12.63
C GLY A 29 0.29 -20.93 13.04
N SER A 30 1.22 -20.68 12.14
CA SER A 30 2.65 -20.87 12.35
C SER A 30 3.44 -19.67 11.84
N ASP A 31 4.64 -19.51 12.37
CA ASP A 31 5.65 -18.59 11.86
C ASP A 31 7.05 -19.16 12.09
N ARG A 32 8.07 -18.57 11.48
CA ARG A 32 9.47 -18.99 11.69
C ARG A 32 10.00 -18.52 13.04
N GLU A 33 9.55 -17.34 13.48
CA GLU A 33 10.07 -16.69 14.68
C GLU A 33 9.01 -15.82 15.39
N PRO A 34 9.16 -15.56 16.69
CA PRO A 34 8.30 -14.64 17.40
C PRO A 34 8.43 -13.20 16.87
N SER A 35 7.30 -12.53 16.70
CA SER A 35 7.20 -11.13 16.28
C SER A 35 6.25 -10.36 17.20
N VAL A 36 6.14 -9.05 17.02
CA VAL A 36 5.13 -8.23 17.72
C VAL A 36 3.72 -8.73 17.39
N MET A 37 3.47 -9.07 16.12
CA MET A 37 2.18 -9.59 15.64
C MET A 37 1.84 -10.95 16.26
N THR A 38 2.76 -11.92 16.26
CA THR A 38 2.52 -13.22 16.85
C THR A 38 2.23 -13.12 18.34
N ARG A 39 2.93 -12.25 19.08
CA ARG A 39 2.65 -12.00 20.51
C ARG A 39 1.29 -11.38 20.74
N SER A 40 0.89 -10.40 19.90
CA SER A 40 -0.45 -9.81 19.96
C SER A 40 -1.54 -10.87 19.81
N LEU A 41 -1.43 -11.72 18.79
CA LEU A 41 -2.39 -12.80 18.53
C LEU A 41 -2.40 -13.86 19.64
N GLN A 42 -1.23 -14.26 20.18
CA GLN A 42 -1.13 -15.19 21.31
C GLN A 42 -1.81 -14.63 22.58
N ASN A 43 -1.61 -13.34 22.87
CA ASN A 43 -2.27 -12.66 23.99
C ASN A 43 -3.82 -12.65 23.85
N ARG A 44 -4.32 -12.79 22.63
CA ARG A 44 -5.74 -12.91 22.30
C ARG A 44 -6.22 -14.39 22.21
N GLY A 45 -5.37 -15.33 22.61
CA GLY A 45 -5.70 -16.75 22.68
C GLY A 45 -5.49 -17.54 21.40
N VAL A 46 -4.80 -16.99 20.40
CA VAL A 46 -4.47 -17.72 19.16
C VAL A 46 -3.33 -18.70 19.43
N ASN A 47 -3.51 -19.96 19.04
CA ASN A 47 -2.48 -20.99 19.13
C ASN A 47 -1.53 -20.87 17.94
N ILE A 48 -0.26 -20.54 18.19
CA ILE A 48 0.78 -20.34 17.18
C ILE A 48 1.96 -21.27 17.44
N SER A 49 2.39 -22.02 16.42
CA SER A 49 3.63 -22.79 16.41
C SER A 49 4.76 -22.00 15.75
N PHE A 50 5.99 -22.16 16.25
CA PHE A 50 7.20 -21.65 15.59
C PHE A 50 7.97 -22.76 14.85
N ASP A 51 7.34 -23.94 14.73
CA ASP A 51 7.78 -25.01 13.85
C ASP A 51 6.82 -25.11 12.65
N GLN A 52 7.37 -24.96 11.46
CA GLN A 52 6.64 -25.03 10.19
C GLN A 52 6.82 -26.39 9.46
N SER A 53 7.19 -27.46 10.17
CA SER A 53 7.28 -28.83 9.63
C SER A 53 5.94 -29.38 9.13
N GLY A 54 4.82 -28.83 9.67
CA GLY A 54 3.46 -29.31 9.43
C GLY A 54 2.90 -30.15 10.59
N ASP A 55 3.71 -30.54 11.58
CA ASP A 55 3.26 -31.39 12.70
C ASP A 55 2.16 -30.73 13.53
N PHE A 56 2.27 -29.39 13.76
CA PHE A 56 1.25 -28.62 14.45
C PHE A 56 -0.05 -28.57 13.65
N LEU A 57 0.02 -28.28 12.35
CA LEU A 57 -1.12 -28.30 11.44
C LEU A 57 -1.82 -29.67 11.48
N GLN A 58 -1.06 -30.75 11.34
CA GLN A 58 -1.59 -32.12 11.34
C GLN A 58 -2.27 -32.46 12.67
N THR A 59 -1.63 -32.10 13.77
CA THR A 59 -2.14 -32.40 15.13
C THR A 59 -3.45 -31.67 15.40
N GLU A 60 -3.53 -30.38 15.08
CA GLU A 60 -4.74 -29.61 15.31
C GLU A 60 -5.86 -29.95 14.32
N HIS A 61 -5.51 -30.31 13.07
CA HIS A 61 -6.48 -30.78 12.08
C HIS A 61 -7.13 -32.11 12.48
N LYS A 62 -6.37 -33.05 13.07
CA LYS A 62 -6.90 -34.33 13.60
C LYS A 62 -7.87 -34.14 14.77
N LYS A 63 -7.67 -33.11 15.61
CA LYS A 63 -8.59 -32.79 16.72
C LYS A 63 -9.93 -32.27 16.21
N SER A 64 -9.85 -31.36 15.22
CA SER A 64 -10.99 -30.79 14.52
C SER A 64 -10.52 -30.25 13.17
N PRO A 65 -11.16 -30.60 12.04
CA PRO A 65 -10.72 -30.19 10.72
C PRO A 65 -10.64 -28.69 10.57
N PHE A 66 -9.62 -28.21 9.86
CA PHE A 66 -9.55 -26.84 9.35
C PHE A 66 -10.37 -26.72 8.07
N ASP A 67 -11.12 -25.63 7.98
CA ASP A 67 -11.90 -25.30 6.79
C ASP A 67 -11.02 -24.63 5.72
N TRP A 68 -9.98 -23.90 6.16
CA TRP A 68 -9.13 -23.12 5.27
C TRP A 68 -7.69 -23.01 5.77
N PHE A 69 -6.75 -23.11 4.83
CA PHE A 69 -5.32 -22.86 5.02
C PHE A 69 -4.93 -21.61 4.23
N MET A 70 -4.57 -20.55 4.95
CA MET A 70 -4.18 -19.25 4.40
C MET A 70 -2.67 -19.13 4.36
N TYR A 71 -2.14 -18.60 3.26
CA TYR A 71 -0.71 -18.43 3.10
C TYR A 71 -0.35 -17.19 2.25
N THR A 72 0.87 -16.69 2.43
CA THR A 72 1.42 -15.58 1.64
C THR A 72 1.94 -16.06 0.29
N SER A 73 1.87 -15.20 -0.74
CA SER A 73 2.47 -15.46 -2.05
C SER A 73 4.00 -15.66 -2.01
N ALA A 74 4.64 -15.28 -0.91
CA ALA A 74 6.08 -15.53 -0.69
C ALA A 74 6.39 -16.95 -0.21
N LEU A 75 5.36 -17.76 0.14
CA LEU A 75 5.57 -19.14 0.58
C LEU A 75 5.89 -20.02 -0.62
N PRO A 76 7.01 -20.77 -0.61
CA PRO A 76 7.36 -21.68 -1.70
C PRO A 76 6.31 -22.76 -1.92
N ASP A 77 6.12 -23.21 -3.15
CA ASP A 77 5.13 -24.25 -3.48
C ASP A 77 5.41 -25.61 -2.83
N ASP A 78 6.67 -25.90 -2.52
CA ASP A 78 7.14 -27.09 -1.83
C ASP A 78 7.18 -26.95 -0.30
N HIS A 79 6.65 -25.84 0.24
CA HIS A 79 6.63 -25.63 1.69
C HIS A 79 5.89 -26.77 2.41
N PRO A 80 6.45 -27.32 3.53
CA PRO A 80 5.90 -28.51 4.20
C PRO A 80 4.43 -28.36 4.60
N GLU A 81 4.05 -27.22 5.18
CA GLU A 81 2.66 -26.98 5.61
C GLU A 81 1.71 -26.86 4.42
N LEU A 82 2.11 -26.19 3.32
CA LEU A 82 1.27 -26.04 2.12
C LEU A 82 1.06 -27.42 1.44
N THR A 83 2.13 -28.19 1.32
CA THR A 83 2.08 -29.55 0.78
C THR A 83 1.18 -30.44 1.64
N LEU A 84 1.29 -30.36 2.96
CA LEU A 84 0.44 -31.12 3.90
C LEU A 84 -1.02 -30.68 3.82
N ALA A 85 -1.31 -29.38 3.77
CA ALA A 85 -2.67 -28.86 3.63
C ALA A 85 -3.35 -29.39 2.36
N LYS A 86 -2.64 -29.38 1.23
CA LYS A 86 -3.12 -29.97 -0.03
C LYS A 86 -3.39 -31.48 0.11
N LYS A 87 -2.49 -32.22 0.77
CA LYS A 87 -2.63 -33.68 1.02
C LYS A 87 -3.81 -33.98 1.92
N LEU A 88 -4.09 -33.13 2.90
CA LEU A 88 -5.22 -33.30 3.82
C LEU A 88 -6.57 -32.85 3.22
N GLY A 89 -6.56 -32.31 2.00
CA GLY A 89 -7.75 -31.79 1.34
C GLY A 89 -8.29 -30.50 1.97
N ILE A 90 -7.44 -29.76 2.71
CA ILE A 90 -7.83 -28.47 3.28
C ILE A 90 -7.86 -27.44 2.14
N LYS A 91 -8.94 -26.68 2.02
CA LYS A 91 -8.99 -25.58 1.05
C LYS A 91 -7.82 -24.62 1.30
N THR A 92 -6.98 -24.38 0.30
CA THR A 92 -5.91 -23.37 0.36
C THR A 92 -6.40 -22.07 -0.26
N GLY A 93 -5.93 -20.92 0.22
CA GLY A 93 -6.32 -19.64 -0.33
C GLY A 93 -5.38 -18.50 0.04
N LYS A 94 -5.49 -17.44 -0.72
CA LYS A 94 -4.75 -16.20 -0.53
C LYS A 94 -5.59 -15.15 0.22
N ARG A 95 -4.95 -14.05 0.64
CA ARG A 95 -5.52 -12.95 1.42
C ARG A 95 -6.88 -12.48 0.90
N ASP A 96 -6.96 -12.18 -0.39
CA ASP A 96 -8.14 -11.52 -0.98
C ASP A 96 -9.38 -12.42 -0.97
N GLU A 97 -9.19 -13.72 -1.13
CA GLU A 97 -10.29 -14.70 -1.03
C GLU A 97 -10.92 -14.71 0.37
N LEU A 98 -10.11 -14.63 1.42
CA LEU A 98 -10.64 -14.61 2.80
C LEU A 98 -11.32 -13.29 3.12
N ILE A 99 -10.76 -12.16 2.67
CA ILE A 99 -11.40 -10.85 2.81
C ILE A 99 -12.77 -10.85 2.12
N ALA A 100 -12.84 -11.32 0.86
CA ALA A 100 -14.10 -11.43 0.14
C ALA A 100 -15.13 -12.32 0.88
N LYS A 101 -14.66 -13.42 1.47
CA LYS A 101 -15.49 -14.32 2.29
C LYS A 101 -16.01 -13.62 3.54
N ILE A 102 -15.18 -12.89 4.28
CA ILE A 102 -15.58 -12.15 5.48
C ILE A 102 -16.62 -11.09 5.13
N ILE A 103 -16.39 -10.30 4.07
CA ILE A 103 -17.32 -9.29 3.58
C ILE A 103 -18.69 -9.92 3.28
N SER A 104 -18.70 -11.05 2.58
CA SER A 104 -19.93 -11.78 2.24
C SER A 104 -20.63 -12.34 3.48
N ASP A 105 -19.89 -13.06 4.37
CA ASP A 105 -20.45 -13.70 5.56
C ASP A 105 -21.04 -12.71 6.56
N LYS A 106 -20.45 -11.51 6.62
CA LYS A 106 -20.88 -10.44 7.53
C LYS A 106 -21.81 -9.43 6.87
N ASN A 107 -22.16 -9.64 5.60
CA ASN A 107 -23.06 -8.77 4.81
C ASN A 107 -22.59 -7.31 4.82
N LEU A 108 -21.28 -7.07 4.65
CA LEU A 108 -20.68 -5.75 4.64
C LEU A 108 -20.71 -5.13 3.24
N LYS A 109 -20.85 -3.82 3.17
CA LYS A 109 -20.68 -3.04 1.94
C LYS A 109 -19.19 -2.80 1.74
N LEU A 110 -18.61 -3.36 0.68
CA LEU A 110 -17.22 -3.12 0.34
C LEU A 110 -17.05 -1.72 -0.26
N ILE A 111 -16.20 -0.90 0.36
CA ILE A 111 -15.63 0.30 -0.23
C ILE A 111 -14.20 -0.05 -0.64
N ALA A 112 -14.01 -0.21 -1.95
CA ALA A 112 -12.73 -0.62 -2.52
C ALA A 112 -11.95 0.60 -3.00
N ILE A 113 -10.73 0.77 -2.47
CA ILE A 113 -9.81 1.78 -2.95
C ILE A 113 -8.83 1.11 -3.90
N SER A 114 -8.85 1.51 -5.17
CA SER A 114 -7.97 0.94 -6.20
C SER A 114 -7.36 2.05 -7.06
N GLY A 115 -6.39 1.69 -7.89
CA GLY A 115 -5.65 2.60 -8.74
C GLY A 115 -4.14 2.33 -8.68
N THR A 116 -3.39 2.86 -9.60
CA THR A 116 -1.94 2.62 -9.67
C THR A 116 -1.22 3.27 -8.49
N HIS A 117 -1.54 4.53 -8.18
CA HIS A 117 -0.90 5.31 -7.11
C HIS A 117 -1.92 5.79 -6.08
N GLY A 118 -1.48 6.05 -4.86
CA GLY A 118 -2.30 6.66 -3.81
C GLY A 118 -3.21 5.73 -3.01
N LYS A 119 -3.38 4.46 -3.37
CA LYS A 119 -4.26 3.48 -2.71
C LYS A 119 -4.15 3.49 -1.18
N THR A 120 -2.95 3.25 -0.65
CA THR A 120 -2.69 3.13 0.80
C THR A 120 -3.04 4.40 1.56
N THR A 121 -2.63 5.56 1.04
CA THR A 121 -2.92 6.86 1.66
C THR A 121 -4.41 7.14 1.66
N THR A 122 -5.10 6.90 0.54
CA THR A 122 -6.55 7.11 0.40
C THR A 122 -7.34 6.16 1.30
N THR A 123 -6.94 4.88 1.37
CA THR A 123 -7.56 3.91 2.29
C THR A 123 -7.41 4.36 3.74
N GLY A 124 -6.19 4.75 4.15
CA GLY A 124 -5.93 5.26 5.50
C GLY A 124 -6.72 6.54 5.81
N MET A 125 -6.80 7.46 4.86
CA MET A 125 -7.54 8.72 5.00
C MET A 125 -9.05 8.50 5.17
N LEU A 126 -9.65 7.60 4.38
CA LEU A 126 -11.08 7.27 4.52
C LEU A 126 -11.37 6.58 5.85
N VAL A 127 -10.55 5.63 6.27
CA VAL A 127 -10.69 4.95 7.57
C VAL A 127 -10.56 5.96 8.72
N TRP A 128 -9.61 6.88 8.64
CA TRP A 128 -9.46 7.96 9.59
C TRP A 128 -10.68 8.88 9.64
N ALA A 129 -11.19 9.29 8.46
CA ALA A 129 -12.39 10.12 8.38
C ALA A 129 -13.60 9.45 9.05
N PHE A 130 -13.81 8.15 8.80
CA PHE A 130 -14.87 7.39 9.48
C PHE A 130 -14.68 7.36 10.99
N HIS A 131 -13.43 7.18 11.45
CA HIS A 131 -13.10 7.21 12.88
C HIS A 131 -13.43 8.58 13.50
N GLN A 132 -13.04 9.70 12.87
CA GLN A 132 -13.33 11.05 13.35
C GLN A 132 -14.83 11.37 13.34
N LEU A 133 -15.56 10.79 12.41
CA LEU A 133 -17.02 10.94 12.30
C LEU A 133 -17.80 9.96 13.19
N ASN A 134 -17.12 9.13 13.98
CA ASN A 134 -17.71 8.06 14.80
C ASN A 134 -18.56 7.08 13.99
N ILE A 135 -18.16 6.78 12.77
CA ILE A 135 -18.79 5.78 11.91
C ILE A 135 -18.02 4.46 12.10
N PRO A 136 -18.65 3.39 12.62
CA PRO A 136 -18.00 2.08 12.74
C PRO A 136 -17.56 1.56 11.38
N VAL A 137 -16.31 1.10 11.27
CA VAL A 137 -15.72 0.63 10.03
C VAL A 137 -14.79 -0.57 10.24
N SER A 138 -14.99 -1.59 9.41
CA SER A 138 -14.02 -2.66 9.23
C SER A 138 -13.07 -2.31 8.10
N TYR A 139 -11.79 -2.68 8.21
CA TYR A 139 -10.82 -2.27 7.20
C TYR A 139 -9.58 -3.18 7.13
N SER A 140 -8.86 -3.06 6.00
CA SER A 140 -7.51 -3.55 5.86
C SER A 140 -6.70 -2.58 5.00
N ILE A 141 -5.63 -2.04 5.58
CA ILE A 141 -4.74 -1.02 4.99
C ILE A 141 -3.39 -1.68 4.70
N GLY A 142 -2.78 -1.36 3.56
CA GLY A 142 -1.50 -1.92 3.12
C GLY A 142 -0.26 -1.38 3.86
N SER A 143 -0.43 -0.60 4.92
CA SER A 143 0.66 0.00 5.69
C SER A 143 0.33 0.07 7.19
N THR A 144 1.34 0.39 8.01
CA THR A 144 1.14 0.74 9.41
C THR A 144 0.45 2.09 9.55
N ILE A 145 -0.39 2.22 10.57
CA ILE A 145 -1.09 3.45 10.93
C ILE A 145 -0.92 3.74 12.43
N GLN A 146 -0.98 5.02 12.81
CA GLN A 146 -0.79 5.42 14.20
C GLN A 146 -2.09 5.34 15.03
N PHE A 147 -3.23 5.23 14.36
CA PHE A 147 -4.56 5.29 14.99
C PHE A 147 -5.24 3.91 15.15
N GLY A 148 -4.51 2.83 14.94
CA GLY A 148 -5.02 1.47 15.12
C GLY A 148 -4.15 0.39 14.47
N PRO A 149 -4.60 -0.86 14.46
CA PRO A 149 -3.97 -1.93 13.71
C PRO A 149 -4.16 -1.72 12.20
N SER A 150 -3.33 -2.36 11.36
CA SER A 150 -3.47 -2.29 9.89
C SER A 150 -4.69 -3.04 9.36
N GLY A 151 -5.29 -3.90 10.16
CA GLY A 151 -6.52 -4.62 9.84
C GLY A 151 -7.41 -4.76 11.06
N ARG A 152 -8.71 -4.52 10.89
CA ARG A 152 -9.70 -4.60 11.96
C ARG A 152 -11.06 -5.00 11.38
N PHE A 153 -11.75 -5.89 12.08
CA PHE A 153 -13.18 -6.09 11.88
C PHE A 153 -13.93 -5.46 13.07
N ASP A 154 -14.92 -4.63 12.78
CA ASP A 154 -15.82 -4.04 13.77
C ASP A 154 -17.23 -4.63 13.56
N LYS A 155 -17.78 -5.27 14.60
CA LYS A 155 -19.08 -5.95 14.55
C LYS A 155 -20.27 -5.04 14.26
N ASP A 156 -20.14 -3.74 14.58
CA ASP A 156 -21.18 -2.73 14.39
C ASP A 156 -21.02 -2.01 13.04
N SER A 157 -20.01 -2.38 12.26
CA SER A 157 -19.73 -1.80 10.95
C SER A 157 -20.71 -2.28 9.89
N GLN A 158 -21.12 -1.35 9.02
CA GLN A 158 -21.81 -1.65 7.76
C GLN A 158 -20.83 -1.71 6.57
N PHE A 159 -19.64 -1.17 6.73
CA PHE A 159 -18.65 -1.00 5.67
C PHE A 159 -17.38 -1.79 5.94
N PHE A 160 -16.79 -2.29 4.87
CA PHE A 160 -15.42 -2.78 4.88
C PHE A 160 -14.61 -1.93 3.88
N VAL A 161 -13.67 -1.13 4.38
CA VAL A 161 -12.75 -0.34 3.54
C VAL A 161 -11.52 -1.18 3.25
N TYR A 162 -11.24 -1.40 1.97
CA TYR A 162 -10.18 -2.28 1.54
C TYR A 162 -9.32 -1.68 0.42
N GLU A 163 -8.00 -1.79 0.59
CA GLU A 163 -7.04 -1.48 -0.45
C GLU A 163 -7.01 -2.63 -1.47
N CYS A 164 -7.72 -2.45 -2.58
CA CYS A 164 -7.84 -3.43 -3.65
C CYS A 164 -6.70 -3.27 -4.66
N ASP A 165 -5.71 -4.17 -4.57
CA ASP A 165 -4.53 -4.13 -5.42
C ASP A 165 -4.83 -4.75 -6.80
N GLU A 166 -4.44 -4.06 -7.85
CA GLU A 166 -4.51 -4.53 -9.24
C GLU A 166 -3.46 -5.59 -9.56
N PHE A 167 -2.37 -5.66 -8.79
CA PHE A 167 -1.33 -6.68 -8.98
C PHE A 167 -1.93 -8.10 -8.92
N ASP A 168 -1.47 -8.98 -9.80
CA ASP A 168 -1.96 -10.38 -9.95
C ASP A 168 -3.50 -10.45 -10.17
N LYS A 169 -4.11 -9.35 -10.63
CA LYS A 169 -5.57 -9.20 -10.84
C LYS A 169 -6.39 -9.43 -9.57
N ASN A 170 -5.81 -9.24 -8.39
CA ASN A 170 -6.47 -9.53 -7.11
C ASN A 170 -7.76 -8.74 -6.91
N PHE A 171 -7.83 -7.49 -7.36
CA PHE A 171 -9.03 -6.66 -7.24
C PHE A 171 -10.24 -7.26 -7.99
N LEU A 172 -10.05 -8.11 -9.01
CA LEU A 172 -11.14 -8.74 -9.76
C LEU A 172 -11.90 -9.83 -8.98
N HIS A 173 -11.42 -10.22 -7.80
CA HIS A 173 -12.16 -11.10 -6.89
C HIS A 173 -13.32 -10.41 -6.18
N PHE A 174 -13.40 -9.07 -6.27
CA PHE A 174 -14.34 -8.27 -5.51
C PHE A 174 -15.49 -7.70 -6.37
N TYR A 175 -16.62 -7.49 -5.71
CA TYR A 175 -17.81 -6.81 -6.25
C TYR A 175 -18.14 -5.62 -5.33
N PRO A 176 -17.45 -4.49 -5.46
CA PRO A 176 -17.61 -3.37 -4.55
C PRO A 176 -19.01 -2.78 -4.54
N TRP A 177 -19.46 -2.36 -3.37
CA TRP A 177 -20.59 -1.46 -3.27
C TRP A 177 -20.21 -0.06 -3.78
N LEU A 178 -18.97 0.36 -3.49
CA LEU A 178 -18.34 1.59 -3.99
C LEU A 178 -16.89 1.30 -4.34
N SER A 179 -16.43 1.74 -5.49
CA SER A 179 -15.01 1.81 -5.82
C SER A 179 -14.55 3.25 -5.96
N ILE A 180 -13.43 3.60 -5.31
CA ILE A 180 -12.73 4.87 -5.46
C ILE A 180 -11.46 4.60 -6.23
N ILE A 181 -11.36 5.13 -7.45
CA ILE A 181 -10.19 4.95 -8.32
C ILE A 181 -9.32 6.19 -8.24
N THR A 182 -8.11 6.04 -7.70
CA THR A 182 -7.21 7.14 -7.43
C THR A 182 -6.44 7.61 -8.66
N SER A 183 -6.02 6.67 -9.53
CA SER A 183 -5.32 6.93 -10.80
C SER A 183 -5.25 5.66 -11.64
N ILE A 184 -5.04 5.77 -12.95
CA ILE A 184 -4.81 4.64 -13.86
C ILE A 184 -3.61 4.92 -14.74
N ASP A 185 -2.43 4.53 -14.26
CA ASP A 185 -1.16 4.55 -14.98
C ASP A 185 -0.65 3.12 -15.19
N TYR A 186 -0.10 2.81 -16.35
CA TYR A 186 0.37 1.47 -16.64
C TYR A 186 1.51 1.05 -15.71
N ASP A 187 1.28 -0.03 -14.95
CA ASP A 187 2.28 -0.68 -14.08
C ASP A 187 2.10 -2.21 -14.15
N HIS A 188 2.97 -2.95 -13.51
CA HIS A 188 2.94 -4.41 -13.39
C HIS A 188 2.96 -5.17 -14.73
N PRO A 189 3.94 -4.95 -15.61
CA PRO A 189 4.04 -5.65 -16.90
C PRO A 189 4.23 -7.16 -16.77
N ASP A 190 4.67 -7.64 -15.61
CA ASP A 190 4.69 -9.06 -15.24
C ASP A 190 3.28 -9.68 -15.13
N THR A 191 2.29 -8.87 -14.75
CA THR A 191 0.88 -9.26 -14.67
C THR A 191 0.09 -8.87 -15.92
N TYR A 192 0.42 -7.72 -16.50
CA TYR A 192 -0.27 -7.12 -17.65
C TYR A 192 0.71 -6.89 -18.80
N PRO A 193 0.76 -7.81 -19.78
CA PRO A 193 1.71 -7.71 -20.90
C PRO A 193 1.57 -6.44 -21.76
N SER A 194 0.43 -5.75 -21.67
CA SER A 194 0.19 -4.50 -22.40
C SER A 194 -0.66 -3.51 -21.61
N LYS A 195 -0.56 -2.21 -21.99
CA LYS A 195 -1.44 -1.16 -21.47
C LYS A 195 -2.92 -1.49 -21.68
N ILE A 196 -3.25 -2.19 -22.78
CA ILE A 196 -4.63 -2.59 -23.08
C ILE A 196 -5.13 -3.62 -22.07
N ASP A 197 -4.29 -4.59 -21.68
CA ASP A 197 -4.66 -5.61 -20.70
C ASP A 197 -4.90 -4.97 -19.33
N TYR A 198 -4.04 -4.03 -18.95
CA TYR A 198 -4.19 -3.24 -17.72
C TYR A 198 -5.50 -2.44 -17.70
N THR A 199 -5.77 -1.70 -18.76
CA THR A 199 -6.98 -0.92 -18.94
C THR A 199 -8.25 -1.79 -18.93
N ASN A 200 -8.19 -2.97 -19.56
CA ASN A 200 -9.30 -3.93 -19.57
C ASN A 200 -9.61 -4.47 -18.16
N ALA A 201 -8.59 -4.71 -17.34
CA ALA A 201 -8.79 -5.16 -15.97
C ALA A 201 -9.50 -4.08 -15.12
N PHE A 202 -9.09 -2.80 -15.22
CA PHE A 202 -9.80 -1.70 -14.57
C PHE A 202 -11.23 -1.53 -15.09
N ARG A 203 -11.44 -1.66 -16.41
CA ARG A 203 -12.79 -1.66 -16.99
C ARG A 203 -13.66 -2.75 -16.38
N GLN A 204 -13.14 -3.96 -16.26
CA GLN A 204 -13.85 -5.07 -15.63
C GLN A 204 -14.15 -4.77 -14.16
N PHE A 205 -13.19 -4.28 -13.39
CA PHE A 205 -13.38 -3.97 -11.98
C PHE A 205 -14.43 -2.87 -11.74
N ILE A 206 -14.42 -1.81 -12.55
CA ILE A 206 -15.42 -0.76 -12.49
C ILE A 206 -16.81 -1.32 -12.81
N ASN A 207 -16.95 -2.17 -13.82
CA ASN A 207 -18.22 -2.82 -14.16
C ASN A 207 -18.72 -3.80 -13.09
N GLN A 208 -17.82 -4.34 -12.23
CA GLN A 208 -18.20 -5.17 -11.09
C GLN A 208 -18.69 -4.32 -9.89
N SER A 209 -18.43 -3.03 -9.88
CA SER A 209 -18.80 -2.11 -8.81
C SER A 209 -20.25 -1.62 -9.00
N LYS A 210 -21.00 -1.50 -7.89
CA LYS A 210 -22.35 -0.91 -7.94
C LYS A 210 -22.31 0.60 -8.19
N HIS A 211 -21.26 1.24 -7.69
CA HIS A 211 -20.97 2.65 -7.87
C HIS A 211 -19.46 2.86 -7.95
N CYS A 212 -19.00 3.84 -8.72
CA CYS A 212 -17.59 4.17 -8.85
C CYS A 212 -17.40 5.68 -8.94
N ILE A 213 -16.40 6.21 -8.21
CA ILE A 213 -15.91 7.56 -8.38
C ILE A 213 -14.50 7.53 -8.98
N ILE A 214 -14.28 8.36 -9.98
CA ILE A 214 -13.03 8.41 -10.73
C ILE A 214 -12.84 9.79 -11.35
N TYR A 215 -11.59 10.21 -11.56
CA TYR A 215 -11.31 11.40 -12.35
C TYR A 215 -11.55 11.16 -13.84
N LYS A 216 -12.08 12.19 -14.51
CA LYS A 216 -12.46 12.14 -15.92
C LYS A 216 -11.29 11.77 -16.83
N ASP A 217 -10.10 12.32 -16.56
CA ASP A 217 -8.91 12.06 -17.37
C ASP A 217 -8.52 10.57 -17.37
N ASP A 218 -8.69 9.89 -16.23
CA ASP A 218 -8.47 8.44 -16.11
C ASP A 218 -9.57 7.64 -16.80
N PHE A 219 -10.82 8.11 -16.67
CA PHE A 219 -11.99 7.44 -17.24
C PHE A 219 -12.02 7.48 -18.78
N ASP A 220 -11.69 8.62 -19.39
CA ASP A 220 -11.73 8.79 -20.85
C ASP A 220 -10.82 7.78 -21.57
N ASN A 221 -9.79 7.29 -20.91
CA ASN A 221 -8.92 6.23 -21.41
C ASN A 221 -9.55 4.82 -21.35
N LEU A 222 -10.67 4.63 -20.63
CA LEU A 222 -11.25 3.30 -20.37
C LEU A 222 -12.33 2.87 -21.40
N ASN A 223 -12.92 3.80 -22.16
CA ASN A 223 -14.02 3.50 -23.10
C ASN A 223 -15.19 2.70 -22.45
N ILE A 224 -15.63 3.08 -21.27
CA ILE A 224 -16.79 2.48 -20.57
C ILE A 224 -18.05 3.26 -20.93
N LYS A 225 -19.17 2.56 -21.22
CA LYS A 225 -20.42 3.21 -21.62
C LYS A 225 -21.56 3.12 -20.58
N ASP A 226 -21.55 2.13 -19.68
CA ASP A 226 -22.74 1.75 -18.91
C ASP A 226 -22.51 1.57 -17.39
N ALA A 227 -21.50 2.22 -16.81
CA ALA A 227 -21.27 2.13 -15.36
C ALA A 227 -21.98 3.29 -14.62
N VAL A 228 -22.39 3.05 -13.37
CA VAL A 228 -22.87 4.11 -12.46
C VAL A 228 -21.67 4.82 -11.90
N LEU A 229 -21.42 6.03 -12.37
CA LEU A 229 -20.18 6.75 -12.19
C LEU A 229 -20.40 8.18 -11.69
N ASP A 230 -19.57 8.58 -10.71
CA ASP A 230 -19.29 9.97 -10.41
C ASP A 230 -17.98 10.36 -11.09
N LEU A 231 -18.08 11.07 -12.20
CA LEU A 231 -16.95 11.57 -12.95
C LEU A 231 -16.57 12.95 -12.43
N ILE A 232 -15.36 13.09 -11.93
CA ILE A 232 -14.84 14.34 -11.40
C ILE A 232 -13.90 14.99 -12.42
N ASP A 233 -14.26 16.16 -12.93
CA ASP A 233 -13.36 16.98 -13.74
C ASP A 233 -12.49 17.83 -12.81
N LYS A 234 -11.18 17.57 -12.81
CA LYS A 234 -10.21 18.30 -11.96
C LYS A 234 -10.23 19.80 -12.20
N ASN A 235 -10.46 20.23 -13.43
CA ASN A 235 -10.47 21.65 -13.79
C ASN A 235 -11.69 22.37 -13.23
N GLU A 236 -12.87 21.76 -13.32
CA GLU A 236 -14.11 22.29 -12.77
C GLU A 236 -14.08 22.38 -11.24
N HIS A 237 -13.39 21.44 -10.59
CA HIS A 237 -13.32 21.35 -9.13
C HIS A 237 -12.01 21.86 -8.54
N LYS A 238 -11.12 22.46 -9.34
CA LYS A 238 -9.78 22.90 -8.92
C LYS A 238 -9.77 23.75 -7.65
N ASN A 239 -10.68 24.69 -7.52
CA ASN A 239 -10.73 25.55 -6.33
C ASN A 239 -11.10 24.77 -5.05
N LYS A 240 -12.02 23.81 -5.15
CA LYS A 240 -12.41 22.96 -4.02
C LYS A 240 -11.27 22.02 -3.64
N ILE A 241 -10.63 21.38 -4.62
CA ILE A 241 -9.45 20.52 -4.40
C ILE A 241 -8.35 21.31 -3.70
N ASN A 242 -8.02 22.49 -4.20
CA ASN A 242 -6.97 23.34 -3.63
C ASN A 242 -7.33 23.94 -2.25
N SER A 243 -8.60 23.99 -1.87
CA SER A 243 -9.03 24.46 -0.55
C SER A 243 -8.84 23.40 0.56
N ILE A 244 -8.60 22.14 0.21
CA ILE A 244 -8.32 21.09 1.18
C ILE A 244 -6.93 21.30 1.79
N ASN A 245 -6.87 21.46 3.10
CA ASN A 245 -5.63 21.75 3.83
C ASN A 245 -4.81 20.46 4.06
N LEU A 246 -4.32 19.86 2.98
CA LEU A 246 -3.39 18.73 2.98
C LEU A 246 -2.17 19.06 2.11
N THR A 247 -1.01 18.55 2.53
CA THR A 247 0.23 18.70 1.77
C THR A 247 0.22 17.75 0.55
N GLY A 248 0.59 18.27 -0.61
CA GLY A 248 0.70 17.54 -1.88
C GLY A 248 -0.58 17.55 -2.72
N ASP A 249 -0.44 17.93 -4.00
CA ASP A 249 -1.56 17.99 -4.95
C ASP A 249 -2.28 16.65 -5.04
N HIS A 250 -1.54 15.54 -5.16
CA HIS A 250 -2.11 14.19 -5.24
C HIS A 250 -2.91 13.79 -3.98
N ASN A 251 -2.49 14.26 -2.78
CA ASN A 251 -3.24 14.01 -1.56
C ASN A 251 -4.54 14.82 -1.52
N ARG A 252 -4.51 16.08 -1.99
CA ARG A 252 -5.72 16.90 -2.13
C ARG A 252 -6.70 16.31 -3.13
N GLU A 253 -6.20 15.80 -4.26
CA GLU A 253 -7.02 15.11 -5.25
C GLU A 253 -7.66 13.85 -4.65
N ASN A 254 -6.88 12.98 -4.01
CA ASN A 254 -7.41 11.77 -3.37
C ASN A 254 -8.42 12.10 -2.26
N ALA A 255 -8.15 13.14 -1.46
CA ALA A 255 -9.05 13.64 -0.43
C ALA A 255 -10.38 14.15 -1.02
N TYR A 256 -10.33 14.78 -2.18
CA TYR A 256 -11.54 15.29 -2.84
C TYR A 256 -12.46 14.17 -3.32
N LEU A 257 -11.91 13.04 -3.81
CA LEU A 257 -12.73 11.85 -4.11
C LEU A 257 -13.44 11.32 -2.85
N ILE A 258 -12.71 11.25 -1.72
CA ILE A 258 -13.30 10.83 -0.43
C ILE A 258 -14.36 11.82 0.03
N LEU A 259 -14.09 13.12 -0.04
CA LEU A 259 -15.01 14.17 0.37
C LEU A 259 -16.32 14.08 -0.39
N THR A 260 -16.24 13.92 -1.71
CA THR A 260 -17.42 13.76 -2.58
C THR A 260 -18.27 12.55 -2.17
N GLU A 261 -17.63 11.41 -1.88
CA GLU A 261 -18.36 10.22 -1.45
C GLU A 261 -18.95 10.35 -0.05
N LEU A 262 -18.27 11.00 0.88
CA LEU A 262 -18.85 11.28 2.19
C LEU A 262 -20.06 12.22 2.11
N GLU A 263 -20.03 13.20 1.19
CA GLU A 263 -21.19 14.04 0.88
C GLU A 263 -22.35 13.21 0.28
N ASN A 264 -22.08 12.31 -0.66
CA ASN A 264 -23.08 11.39 -1.23
C ASN A 264 -23.68 10.46 -0.17
N MET A 265 -22.92 10.12 0.87
CA MET A 265 -23.40 9.37 2.04
C MET A 265 -24.21 10.25 3.03
N GLY A 266 -24.38 11.54 2.75
CA GLY A 266 -25.15 12.48 3.58
C GLY A 266 -24.37 13.11 4.72
N ILE A 267 -23.03 13.02 4.72
CA ILE A 267 -22.16 13.69 5.69
C ILE A 267 -22.04 15.17 5.30
N GLN A 268 -22.17 16.07 6.28
CA GLN A 268 -21.98 17.50 6.04
C GLN A 268 -20.56 17.79 5.58
N THR A 269 -20.40 18.56 4.50
CA THR A 269 -19.12 18.90 3.86
C THR A 269 -18.07 19.38 4.86
N ASP A 270 -18.39 20.37 5.70
CA ASP A 270 -17.43 20.93 6.65
C ASP A 270 -16.90 19.89 7.64
N LYS A 271 -17.77 18.98 8.11
CA LYS A 271 -17.37 17.91 9.02
C LYS A 271 -16.50 16.86 8.33
N ALA A 272 -16.87 16.49 7.11
CA ALA A 272 -16.11 15.55 6.29
C ALA A 272 -14.72 16.11 5.98
N GLN A 273 -14.65 17.36 5.56
CA GLN A 273 -13.40 18.03 5.23
C GLN A 273 -12.48 18.14 6.45
N LEU A 274 -12.97 18.59 7.60
CA LEU A 274 -12.18 18.67 8.85
C LEU A 274 -11.67 17.28 9.28
N ALA A 275 -12.49 16.23 9.15
CA ALA A 275 -12.08 14.87 9.44
C ALA A 275 -10.92 14.42 8.54
N ILE A 276 -11.03 14.67 7.24
CA ILE A 276 -9.99 14.35 6.25
C ILE A 276 -8.71 15.16 6.51
N GLU A 277 -8.79 16.46 6.73
CA GLU A 277 -7.65 17.35 6.94
C GLU A 277 -6.86 17.04 8.22
N SER A 278 -7.50 16.40 9.21
CA SER A 278 -6.85 15.93 10.44
C SER A 278 -6.11 14.59 10.27
N PHE A 279 -6.05 14.03 9.06
CA PHE A 279 -5.41 12.74 8.81
C PHE A 279 -3.91 12.74 9.16
N PRO A 280 -3.45 11.86 10.06
CA PRO A 280 -2.06 11.87 10.53
C PRO A 280 -1.06 11.21 9.56
N GLY A 281 -1.53 10.70 8.41
CA GLY A 281 -0.71 9.95 7.47
C GLY A 281 -0.67 8.45 7.74
N THR A 282 0.02 7.73 6.84
CA THR A 282 0.33 6.30 6.98
C THR A 282 1.84 6.08 6.99
N GLY A 283 2.28 4.98 7.56
CA GLY A 283 3.70 4.65 7.62
C GLY A 283 4.32 4.57 6.22
N ARG A 284 5.53 5.11 6.08
CA ARG A 284 6.27 5.14 4.82
C ARG A 284 5.54 5.84 3.66
N ARG A 285 4.62 6.77 3.93
CA ARG A 285 3.99 7.62 2.91
C ARG A 285 4.19 9.08 3.33
N PHE A 286 5.32 9.65 2.91
CA PHE A 286 5.84 10.93 3.34
C PHE A 286 5.83 11.07 4.87
N GLU A 287 6.19 9.97 5.54
CA GLU A 287 6.17 9.87 7.00
C GLU A 287 7.30 10.71 7.60
N LYS A 288 6.96 11.64 8.48
CA LYS A 288 7.95 12.40 9.25
C LYS A 288 8.61 11.48 10.28
N ILE A 289 9.89 11.17 10.11
CA ILE A 289 10.67 10.31 11.00
C ILE A 289 11.35 11.14 12.10
N ALA A 290 11.83 12.33 11.74
CA ALA A 290 12.42 13.31 12.64
C ALA A 290 12.31 14.70 12.02
N ASP A 291 12.79 15.73 12.71
CA ASP A 291 12.80 17.09 12.15
C ASP A 291 13.57 17.16 10.85
N ASN A 292 12.91 17.67 9.82
CA ASN A 292 13.43 17.76 8.45
C ASN A 292 13.86 16.41 7.85
N LEU A 293 13.29 15.29 8.30
CA LEU A 293 13.60 13.96 7.79
C LEU A 293 12.33 13.15 7.56
N TYR A 294 12.16 12.70 6.33
CA TYR A 294 10.96 12.00 5.87
C TYR A 294 11.32 10.68 5.20
N SER A 295 10.44 9.69 5.35
CA SER A 295 10.53 8.40 4.66
C SER A 295 9.33 8.21 3.75
N ASP A 296 9.57 7.77 2.52
CA ASP A 296 8.53 7.44 1.56
C ASP A 296 8.79 6.10 0.86
N TYR A 297 7.73 5.39 0.54
CA TYR A 297 7.79 4.08 -0.12
C TYR A 297 7.88 4.20 -1.64
N GLY A 298 7.54 5.37 -2.20
CA GLY A 298 7.50 5.60 -3.64
C GLY A 298 8.80 5.22 -4.34
N HIS A 299 8.67 4.62 -5.49
CA HIS A 299 9.78 4.09 -6.26
C HIS A 299 9.55 4.20 -7.78
N HIS A 300 8.39 4.70 -8.19
CA HIS A 300 8.07 5.01 -9.58
C HIS A 300 8.33 6.50 -9.87
N PRO A 301 8.80 6.89 -11.08
CA PRO A 301 9.08 8.29 -11.43
C PRO A 301 7.93 9.27 -11.13
N ILE A 302 6.69 8.88 -11.39
CA ILE A 302 5.50 9.68 -11.07
C ILE A 302 5.37 9.91 -9.56
N GLU A 303 5.59 8.87 -8.73
CA GLU A 303 5.56 9.00 -7.27
C GLU A 303 6.69 9.90 -6.76
N ILE A 304 7.89 9.78 -7.35
CA ILE A 304 9.03 10.65 -7.01
C ILE A 304 8.69 12.10 -7.25
N ALA A 305 8.18 12.44 -8.43
CA ALA A 305 7.81 13.80 -8.79
C ALA A 305 6.72 14.36 -7.86
N ALA A 306 5.70 13.56 -7.55
CA ALA A 306 4.60 13.93 -6.67
C ALA A 306 5.07 14.15 -5.22
N THR A 307 5.91 13.24 -4.69
CA THR A 307 6.43 13.36 -3.32
C THR A 307 7.43 14.53 -3.19
N LEU A 308 8.22 14.81 -4.22
CA LEU A 308 9.08 15.99 -4.26
C LEU A 308 8.28 17.30 -4.32
N GLN A 309 7.15 17.31 -5.05
CA GLN A 309 6.24 18.46 -5.04
C GLN A 309 5.70 18.71 -3.63
N MET A 310 5.28 17.65 -2.95
CA MET A 310 4.83 17.69 -1.57
C MET A 310 5.93 18.20 -0.61
N ALA A 311 7.17 17.73 -0.77
CA ALA A 311 8.32 18.19 0.01
C ALA A 311 8.60 19.68 -0.18
N LYS A 312 8.45 20.20 -1.41
CA LYS A 312 8.61 21.63 -1.74
C LYS A 312 7.52 22.53 -1.16
N GLU A 313 6.35 22.00 -0.84
CA GLU A 313 5.35 22.78 -0.09
C GLU A 313 5.77 23.05 1.37
N LEU A 314 6.63 22.17 1.95
CA LEU A 314 7.11 22.31 3.31
C LEU A 314 8.46 23.01 3.43
N ASN A 315 9.32 22.92 2.42
CA ASN A 315 10.66 23.50 2.44
C ASN A 315 11.15 23.75 1.00
N ASP A 316 11.64 24.96 0.76
CA ASP A 316 12.19 25.36 -0.55
C ASP A 316 13.47 24.59 -0.93
N ARG A 317 14.17 23.99 0.07
CA ARG A 317 15.41 23.25 -0.14
C ARG A 317 15.20 21.78 0.23
N VAL A 318 15.19 20.90 -0.79
CA VAL A 318 14.90 19.47 -0.66
C VAL A 318 16.07 18.64 -1.13
N VAL A 319 16.48 17.72 -0.28
CA VAL A 319 17.47 16.66 -0.59
C VAL A 319 16.73 15.35 -0.76
N LEU A 320 16.93 14.69 -1.89
CA LEU A 320 16.39 13.37 -2.17
C LEU A 320 17.48 12.30 -1.95
N VAL A 321 17.21 11.30 -1.12
CA VAL A 321 18.00 10.06 -1.03
C VAL A 321 17.13 8.95 -1.64
N TYR A 322 17.51 8.47 -2.82
CA TYR A 322 16.67 7.57 -3.59
C TYR A 322 17.29 6.19 -3.77
N GLN A 323 16.52 5.14 -3.43
CA GLN A 323 16.87 3.75 -3.68
C GLN A 323 15.95 3.15 -4.73
N PRO A 324 16.43 2.90 -5.97
CA PRO A 324 15.67 2.18 -6.99
C PRO A 324 15.30 0.77 -6.51
N HIS A 325 14.20 0.23 -7.00
CA HIS A 325 13.67 -1.07 -6.58
C HIS A 325 13.44 -1.98 -7.77
N GLN A 326 13.99 -3.21 -7.72
CA GLN A 326 13.92 -4.25 -8.76
C GLN A 326 14.55 -3.86 -10.10
N ASN A 327 15.55 -4.60 -10.53
CA ASN A 327 16.23 -4.32 -11.80
C ASN A 327 15.29 -4.52 -13.01
N ILE A 328 14.39 -5.51 -12.95
CA ILE A 328 13.40 -5.72 -14.01
C ILE A 328 12.54 -4.47 -14.23
N ARG A 329 12.07 -3.83 -13.15
CA ARG A 329 11.31 -2.58 -13.22
C ARG A 329 12.15 -1.44 -13.77
N GLN A 330 13.45 -1.38 -13.42
CA GLN A 330 14.34 -0.32 -13.88
C GLN A 330 14.49 -0.33 -15.42
N HIS A 331 14.53 -1.50 -16.04
CA HIS A 331 14.53 -1.60 -17.51
C HIS A 331 13.30 -0.98 -18.16
N GLU A 332 12.16 -0.97 -17.48
CA GLU A 332 10.90 -0.46 -18.02
C GLU A 332 10.73 1.04 -17.83
N ILE A 333 11.25 1.57 -16.71
CA ILE A 333 11.00 2.97 -16.32
C ILE A 333 12.21 3.89 -16.56
N ILE A 334 13.33 3.39 -17.07
CA ILE A 334 14.58 4.15 -17.21
C ILE A 334 14.40 5.48 -17.95
N ASP A 335 13.60 5.50 -19.00
CA ASP A 335 13.37 6.73 -19.79
C ASP A 335 12.47 7.75 -19.07
N GLN A 336 11.74 7.31 -18.06
CA GLN A 336 10.84 8.16 -17.27
C GLN A 336 11.58 8.95 -16.18
N TYR A 337 12.86 8.65 -15.92
CA TYR A 337 13.64 9.38 -14.93
C TYR A 337 14.04 10.80 -15.35
N THR A 338 13.89 11.16 -16.61
CA THR A 338 14.45 12.37 -17.23
C THR A 338 14.27 13.63 -16.39
N ASN A 339 13.06 13.90 -15.87
CA ASN A 339 12.72 15.12 -15.14
C ASN A 339 11.99 14.90 -13.79
N CYS A 340 11.82 13.64 -13.37
CA CYS A 340 11.03 13.34 -12.18
C CYS A 340 11.67 13.84 -10.87
N MET A 341 12.95 14.20 -10.89
CA MET A 341 13.72 14.68 -9.73
C MET A 341 14.11 16.17 -9.80
N ASP A 342 13.54 16.94 -10.73
CA ASP A 342 13.92 18.33 -10.98
C ASP A 342 13.70 19.26 -9.77
N LYS A 343 12.77 18.86 -8.88
CA LYS A 343 12.50 19.61 -7.64
C LYS A 343 13.49 19.32 -6.51
N ALA A 344 14.41 18.37 -6.66
CA ALA A 344 15.45 18.11 -5.66
C ALA A 344 16.67 19.01 -5.89
N ASP A 345 17.15 19.67 -4.81
CA ASP A 345 18.36 20.50 -4.85
C ASP A 345 19.63 19.65 -4.77
N THR A 346 19.53 18.46 -4.17
CA THR A 346 20.61 17.46 -4.06
C THR A 346 19.99 16.10 -4.18
N ILE A 347 20.63 15.20 -4.93
CA ILE A 347 20.18 13.82 -5.14
C ILE A 347 21.32 12.87 -4.71
N TYR A 348 21.05 12.06 -3.69
CA TYR A 348 21.88 10.90 -3.35
C TYR A 348 21.24 9.65 -3.95
N TRP A 349 21.85 9.11 -5.00
CA TRP A 349 21.36 7.94 -5.71
C TRP A 349 22.05 6.68 -5.17
N LEU A 350 21.25 5.73 -4.70
CA LEU A 350 21.72 4.47 -4.13
C LEU A 350 21.71 3.33 -5.16
N PRO A 351 22.45 2.24 -4.93
CA PRO A 351 22.29 1.02 -5.72
C PRO A 351 20.87 0.50 -5.68
N THR A 352 20.46 -0.13 -6.79
CA THR A 352 19.14 -0.76 -6.90
C THR A 352 18.99 -1.87 -5.86
N TYR A 353 17.89 -1.86 -5.12
CA TYR A 353 17.50 -2.98 -4.28
C TYR A 353 17.01 -4.13 -5.15
N LEU A 354 17.78 -5.22 -5.17
CA LEU A 354 17.53 -6.39 -6.00
C LEU A 354 16.63 -7.38 -5.28
N THR A 355 15.52 -7.77 -5.92
CA THR A 355 14.60 -8.80 -5.44
C THR A 355 13.73 -9.30 -6.59
N ARG A 356 13.50 -10.60 -6.68
CA ARG A 356 12.69 -11.25 -7.74
C ARG A 356 13.21 -10.92 -9.15
N GLU A 357 14.53 -10.92 -9.31
CA GLU A 357 15.18 -10.52 -10.56
C GLU A 357 15.09 -11.60 -11.64
N ASP A 358 15.00 -11.19 -12.91
CA ASP A 358 15.21 -12.09 -14.05
C ASP A 358 16.74 -12.26 -14.24
N PRO A 359 17.27 -13.49 -14.08
CA PRO A 359 18.70 -13.74 -14.23
C PRO A 359 19.23 -13.52 -15.65
N LYS A 360 18.36 -13.32 -16.63
CA LYS A 360 18.73 -13.01 -18.01
C LYS A 360 18.94 -11.53 -18.28
N LEU A 361 18.45 -10.65 -17.38
CA LEU A 361 18.59 -9.22 -17.54
C LEU A 361 19.90 -8.74 -16.91
N GLU A 362 20.66 -7.92 -17.66
CA GLU A 362 21.82 -7.21 -17.13
C GLU A 362 21.37 -6.28 -15.98
N ILE A 363 22.12 -6.27 -14.87
CA ILE A 363 21.85 -5.34 -13.77
C ILE A 363 22.30 -3.94 -14.19
N LEU A 364 21.33 -3.02 -14.26
CA LEU A 364 21.58 -1.64 -14.63
C LEU A 364 22.35 -0.91 -13.52
N THR A 365 23.47 -0.29 -13.89
CA THR A 365 24.26 0.51 -12.97
C THR A 365 23.57 1.84 -12.64
N PRO A 366 23.85 2.46 -11.49
CA PRO A 366 23.37 3.81 -11.18
C PRO A 366 23.69 4.83 -12.29
N GLN A 367 24.86 4.72 -12.92
CA GLN A 367 25.28 5.58 -14.02
C GLN A 367 24.39 5.39 -15.28
N ALA A 368 24.00 4.17 -15.57
CA ALA A 368 23.08 3.88 -16.68
C ALA A 368 21.69 4.46 -16.40
N LEU A 369 21.17 4.25 -15.19
CA LEU A 369 19.84 4.74 -14.77
C LEU A 369 19.74 6.26 -14.77
N THR A 370 20.82 6.95 -14.44
CA THR A 370 20.84 8.43 -14.35
C THR A 370 21.31 9.12 -15.62
N LYS A 371 21.55 8.34 -16.70
CA LYS A 371 22.10 8.86 -17.96
C LYS A 371 21.29 10.02 -18.54
N ASN A 372 19.96 9.96 -18.44
CA ASN A 372 19.03 10.93 -19.02
C ASN A 372 18.51 11.96 -18.01
N LEU A 373 18.94 11.91 -16.74
CA LEU A 373 18.53 12.92 -15.75
C LEU A 373 18.95 14.32 -16.18
N ILE A 374 18.02 15.27 -16.10
CA ILE A 374 18.33 16.70 -16.41
C ILE A 374 19.15 17.31 -15.25
N ASN A 375 18.80 17.00 -14.01
CA ASN A 375 19.41 17.57 -12.79
C ASN A 375 20.71 16.88 -12.36
N LYS A 376 21.62 16.59 -13.31
CA LYS A 376 22.89 15.88 -13.04
C LYS A 376 23.86 16.64 -12.17
N SER A 377 23.83 17.97 -12.16
CA SER A 377 24.73 18.79 -11.35
C SER A 377 24.52 18.62 -9.83
N SER A 378 23.36 18.12 -9.45
CA SER A 378 22.96 17.87 -8.05
C SER A 378 23.06 16.40 -7.67
N LEU A 379 23.54 15.52 -8.58
CA LEU A 379 23.58 14.08 -8.40
C LEU A 379 24.89 13.61 -7.78
N GLU A 380 24.78 12.81 -6.74
CA GLU A 380 25.89 12.09 -6.11
C GLU A 380 25.51 10.63 -5.90
N PHE A 381 26.40 9.69 -6.25
CA PHE A 381 26.21 8.27 -5.93
C PHE A 381 26.64 7.99 -4.49
N ALA A 382 25.83 7.22 -3.76
CA ALA A 382 26.03 6.93 -2.35
C ALA A 382 25.66 5.48 -2.01
N GLU A 383 26.07 5.04 -0.83
CA GLU A 383 25.76 3.73 -0.25
C GLU A 383 25.04 3.92 1.09
N LEU A 384 24.31 2.90 1.58
CA LEU A 384 23.66 2.93 2.90
C LEU A 384 24.68 2.73 4.03
N ASP A 385 25.56 3.71 4.22
CA ASP A 385 26.70 3.67 5.15
C ASP A 385 26.70 4.86 6.14
N ASN A 386 27.78 4.99 6.93
CA ASN A 386 27.93 6.11 7.86
C ASN A 386 28.22 7.44 7.16
N ASN A 387 28.89 7.42 6.01
CA ASN A 387 29.20 8.63 5.25
C ASN A 387 27.91 9.30 4.75
N LEU A 388 26.98 8.51 4.18
CA LEU A 388 25.66 9.02 3.80
C LEU A 388 24.89 9.55 5.01
N TRP A 389 24.96 8.84 6.15
CA TRP A 389 24.28 9.31 7.36
C TRP A 389 24.82 10.66 7.84
N ASP A 390 26.14 10.86 7.82
CA ASP A 390 26.75 12.13 8.19
C ASP A 390 26.37 13.27 7.23
N LYS A 391 26.26 13.00 5.92
CA LYS A 391 25.73 13.95 4.93
C LYS A 391 24.27 14.29 5.23
N ILE A 392 23.41 13.32 5.48
CA ILE A 392 22.00 13.54 5.85
C ILE A 392 21.90 14.44 7.09
N LYS A 393 22.69 14.18 8.12
CA LYS A 393 22.72 15.03 9.33
C LYS A 393 23.16 16.46 9.02
N ALA A 394 24.19 16.62 8.19
CA ALA A 394 24.67 17.94 7.78
C ALA A 394 23.61 18.72 6.97
N GLU A 395 22.95 18.06 6.03
CA GLU A 395 21.88 18.68 5.23
C GLU A 395 20.68 19.13 6.10
N ARG A 396 20.26 18.28 7.05
CA ARG A 396 19.22 18.63 8.03
C ARG A 396 19.63 19.80 8.92
N LYS A 397 20.88 19.82 9.42
CA LYS A 397 21.43 20.91 10.23
C LYS A 397 21.46 22.23 9.47
N ASN A 398 21.63 22.19 8.15
CA ASN A 398 21.57 23.35 7.25
C ASN A 398 20.13 23.78 6.93
N GLY A 399 19.13 23.18 7.58
CA GLY A 399 17.71 23.55 7.43
C GLY A 399 17.08 23.04 6.13
N LYS A 400 17.66 22.02 5.47
CA LYS A 400 17.07 21.38 4.31
C LYS A 400 16.16 20.24 4.74
N LEU A 401 15.08 20.01 3.99
CA LEU A 401 14.27 18.81 4.14
C LEU A 401 14.96 17.64 3.42
N VAL A 402 15.19 16.54 4.14
CA VAL A 402 15.72 15.30 3.56
C VAL A 402 14.60 14.29 3.41
N LEU A 403 14.38 13.85 2.18
CA LEU A 403 13.43 12.82 1.80
C LEU A 403 14.19 11.53 1.44
N CYS A 404 14.03 10.48 2.25
CA CYS A 404 14.54 9.15 1.95
C CYS A 404 13.44 8.32 1.29
N MET A 405 13.64 7.92 0.03
CA MET A 405 12.58 7.36 -0.81
C MET A 405 12.99 6.02 -1.44
N GLY A 406 12.13 5.01 -1.32
CA GLY A 406 12.29 3.69 -1.93
C GLY A 406 11.58 2.56 -1.21
N ALA A 407 11.22 1.52 -1.95
CA ALA A 407 10.52 0.34 -1.43
C ALA A 407 11.46 -0.70 -0.78
N GLY A 408 12.78 -0.53 -0.93
CA GLY A 408 13.81 -1.45 -0.46
C GLY A 408 14.19 -1.27 1.02
N THR A 409 15.50 -1.36 1.27
CA THR A 409 16.09 -1.38 2.63
C THR A 409 16.28 -0.01 3.25
N ILE A 410 16.13 1.07 2.49
CA ILE A 410 16.41 2.44 2.90
C ILE A 410 15.65 2.86 4.18
N ASP A 411 14.35 2.52 4.29
CA ASP A 411 13.54 2.86 5.47
C ASP A 411 14.04 2.15 6.74
N GLY A 412 14.31 0.85 6.66
CA GLY A 412 14.85 0.08 7.80
C GLY A 412 16.23 0.60 8.25
N TRP A 413 17.09 0.93 7.28
CA TRP A 413 18.39 1.54 7.56
C TRP A 413 18.24 2.91 8.25
N LEU A 414 17.34 3.76 7.75
CA LEU A 414 17.05 5.08 8.31
C LEU A 414 16.59 4.99 9.77
N ARG A 415 15.63 4.12 10.06
CA ARG A 415 15.10 3.92 11.42
C ARG A 415 16.17 3.37 12.37
N ALA A 416 17.05 2.46 11.89
CA ALA A 416 18.16 1.94 12.66
C ALA A 416 19.23 3.00 12.97
N LYS A 417 19.39 4.03 12.12
CA LYS A 417 20.30 5.15 12.38
C LYS A 417 19.75 6.08 13.44
N ILE A 418 18.47 6.45 13.33
CA ILE A 418 17.81 7.35 14.31
C ILE A 418 17.73 6.73 15.68
N SER A 419 17.50 5.42 15.79
CA SER A 419 17.43 4.74 17.09
C SER A 419 18.78 4.68 17.85
N LYS A 420 19.89 5.04 17.19
CA LYS A 420 21.26 5.03 17.75
C LYS A 420 21.80 6.44 18.02
N ASP A 421 21.18 7.47 17.50
CA ASP A 421 21.48 8.88 17.77
C ASP A 421 20.67 9.39 18.97
#